data_684a5f49ad21d35bcbdb6291335a8b55
#
_entry.id   684a5f49ad21d35bcbdb6291335a8b55
#
_cell.length_a   1.000
_cell.length_b   1.000
_cell.length_c   1.000
_cell.angle_alpha   90.00
_cell.angle_beta   90.00
_cell.angle_gamma   90.00
#
_symmetry.space_group_name_H-M   'P 1'
#
loop_
_entity.id
_entity.type
_entity.pdbx_description
1 polymer ?
#
loop_
_entity_poly.entity_id
_entity_poly.type
_entity_poly.pdbx_seq_one_letter_code
_entity_poly.pdbx_strand_id
1 'polypeptide(L)'
;LLTSLTISLVLFIKIFLPDILKNQFITNGKLLLKTDVNISSVNIRLDGSLNIKDVRIKNPSDFSQNNFLELENLSIKIKPETLFKETISLENVNFKNTDILVELNDKMQINIAELSKRINTPRRTALEKKESSNFKKKFIIENFSIISPTLLLSSKKLSISKNYKLPDIQIVNIGVKENGLPPEGIVTGFLARISEESEKYT
;
A
#
# COMPACT_ATOMS: atom_id res chain seq x y z
N LEU A 1 14.16 -16.11 35.74
CA LEU A 1 13.15 -16.70 34.82
C LEU A 1 12.38 -15.60 34.06
N LEU A 2 11.78 -14.62 34.76
CA LEU A 2 11.03 -13.52 34.11
C LEU A 2 11.93 -12.67 33.18
N THR A 3 13.13 -12.31 33.62
CA THR A 3 14.09 -11.53 32.84
C THR A 3 14.57 -12.26 31.58
N SER A 4 14.76 -13.58 31.64
CA SER A 4 15.13 -14.41 30.51
C SER A 4 13.99 -14.47 29.46
N LEU A 5 12.75 -14.58 29.90
CA LEU A 5 11.58 -14.61 29.02
C LEU A 5 11.38 -13.26 28.29
N THR A 6 11.55 -12.15 29.01
CA THR A 6 11.45 -10.80 28.40
C THR A 6 12.54 -10.53 27.38
N ILE A 7 13.80 -10.93 27.67
CA ILE A 7 14.91 -10.81 26.73
C ILE A 7 14.65 -11.66 25.48
N SER A 8 14.20 -12.91 25.64
CA SER A 8 13.87 -13.80 24.54
C SER A 8 12.76 -13.23 23.66
N LEU A 9 11.70 -12.66 24.24
CA LEU A 9 10.60 -12.01 23.53
C LEU A 9 11.09 -10.80 22.74
N VAL A 10 11.91 -9.95 23.34
CA VAL A 10 12.49 -8.76 22.66
C VAL A 10 13.39 -9.18 21.49
N LEU A 11 14.20 -10.22 21.66
CA LEU A 11 15.04 -10.77 20.59
C LEU A 11 14.19 -11.36 19.46
N PHE A 12 13.13 -12.09 19.78
CA PHE A 12 12.19 -12.62 18.78
C PHE A 12 11.55 -11.50 17.96
N ILE A 13 11.05 -10.45 18.62
CA ILE A 13 10.45 -9.28 17.96
C ILE A 13 11.46 -8.58 17.04
N LYS A 14 12.72 -8.45 17.46
CA LYS A 14 13.75 -7.76 16.67
C LYS A 14 14.32 -8.58 15.52
N ILE A 15 14.42 -9.89 15.65
CA ILE A 15 15.12 -10.76 14.69
C ILE A 15 14.16 -11.42 13.72
N PHE A 16 13.05 -11.97 14.19
CA PHE A 16 12.16 -12.81 13.37
C PHE A 16 10.92 -12.07 12.86
N LEU A 17 10.34 -11.17 13.67
CA LEU A 17 9.09 -10.52 13.32
C LEU A 17 9.20 -9.63 12.06
N PRO A 18 10.29 -8.89 11.80
CA PRO A 18 10.45 -8.10 10.57
C PRO A 18 10.31 -8.92 9.29
N ASP A 19 10.95 -10.08 9.21
CA ASP A 19 10.88 -10.95 8.02
C ASP A 19 9.51 -11.58 7.85
N ILE A 20 8.87 -11.99 8.94
CA ILE A 20 7.49 -12.49 8.91
C ILE A 20 6.55 -11.41 8.37
N LEU A 21 6.63 -10.19 8.89
CA LEU A 21 5.81 -9.07 8.45
C LEU A 21 6.10 -8.71 6.99
N LYS A 22 7.37 -8.64 6.59
CA LYS A 22 7.75 -8.40 5.21
C LYS A 22 7.08 -9.39 4.26
N ASN A 23 7.19 -10.69 4.55
CA ASN A 23 6.60 -11.73 3.72
C ASN A 23 5.07 -11.63 3.69
N GLN A 24 4.44 -11.31 4.83
CA GLN A 24 2.99 -11.08 4.90
C GLN A 24 2.57 -9.86 4.06
N PHE A 25 3.28 -8.74 4.13
CA PHE A 25 2.98 -7.56 3.33
C PHE A 25 3.14 -7.84 1.83
N ILE A 26 4.19 -8.56 1.42
CA ILE A 26 4.41 -8.93 0.02
C ILE A 26 3.27 -9.86 -0.46
N THR A 27 2.99 -10.94 0.27
CA THR A 27 1.97 -11.92 -0.10
C THR A 27 0.59 -11.27 -0.20
N ASN A 28 0.21 -10.53 0.84
CA ASN A 28 -1.10 -9.89 0.89
C ASN A 28 -1.23 -8.76 -0.13
N GLY A 29 -0.15 -8.00 -0.36
CA GLY A 29 -0.10 -6.98 -1.40
C GLY A 29 -0.29 -7.58 -2.80
N LYS A 30 0.38 -8.69 -3.11
CA LYS A 30 0.20 -9.42 -4.37
C LYS A 30 -1.22 -9.93 -4.55
N LEU A 31 -1.81 -10.49 -3.50
CA LEU A 31 -3.19 -10.97 -3.52
C LEU A 31 -4.18 -9.82 -3.74
N LEU A 32 -3.96 -8.69 -3.08
CA LEU A 32 -4.84 -7.53 -3.15
C LEU A 32 -4.77 -6.84 -4.52
N LEU A 33 -3.56 -6.51 -4.96
CA LEU A 33 -3.30 -5.73 -6.19
C LEU A 33 -3.30 -6.58 -7.45
N LYS A 34 -3.21 -7.92 -7.33
CA LYS A 34 -3.07 -8.88 -8.45
C LYS A 34 -1.90 -8.52 -9.39
N THR A 35 -0.85 -7.99 -8.80
CA THR A 35 0.43 -7.70 -9.44
C THR A 35 1.57 -7.90 -8.45
N ASP A 36 2.82 -7.90 -8.93
CA ASP A 36 3.97 -8.11 -8.07
C ASP A 36 4.21 -6.92 -7.14
N VAL A 37 4.46 -7.26 -5.87
CA VAL A 37 4.85 -6.33 -4.81
C VAL A 37 6.20 -6.78 -4.26
N ASN A 38 7.12 -5.85 -4.15
CA ASN A 38 8.44 -6.06 -3.57
C ASN A 38 8.68 -5.05 -2.44
N ILE A 39 9.35 -5.50 -1.38
CA ILE A 39 9.71 -4.70 -0.21
C ILE A 39 11.13 -5.09 0.19
N SER A 40 12.01 -4.11 0.40
CA SER A 40 13.39 -4.39 0.82
C SER A 40 13.47 -4.78 2.28
N SER A 41 12.89 -3.98 3.17
CA SER A 41 12.93 -4.25 4.60
C SER A 41 11.71 -3.74 5.34
N VAL A 42 11.40 -4.39 6.45
CA VAL A 42 10.40 -3.96 7.43
C VAL A 42 11.10 -3.84 8.77
N ASN A 43 10.89 -2.74 9.47
CA ASN A 43 11.37 -2.53 10.82
C ASN A 43 10.19 -2.21 11.72
N ILE A 44 10.08 -2.90 12.84
CA ILE A 44 9.02 -2.71 13.83
C ILE A 44 9.61 -2.27 15.17
N ARG A 45 8.93 -1.34 15.83
CA ARG A 45 9.26 -0.90 17.18
C ARG A 45 8.14 -1.28 18.15
N LEU A 46 8.49 -1.42 19.42
CA LEU A 46 7.53 -1.81 20.46
C LEU A 46 6.43 -0.77 20.69
N ASP A 47 6.67 0.47 20.30
CA ASP A 47 5.68 1.56 20.39
C ASP A 47 4.61 1.53 19.28
N GLY A 48 4.57 0.46 18.45
CA GLY A 48 3.65 0.32 17.33
C GLY A 48 4.08 1.03 16.04
N SER A 49 5.31 1.56 16.00
CA SER A 49 5.86 2.17 14.78
C SER A 49 6.40 1.09 13.84
N LEU A 50 6.00 1.16 12.56
CA LEU A 50 6.51 0.36 11.45
C LEU A 50 7.21 1.30 10.46
N ASN A 51 8.35 0.87 9.96
CA ASN A 51 9.06 1.51 8.86
C ASN A 51 9.35 0.48 7.78
N ILE A 52 8.85 0.71 6.58
CA ILE A 52 8.95 -0.18 5.44
C ILE A 52 9.73 0.55 4.35
N LYS A 53 10.80 -0.07 3.83
CA LYS A 53 11.67 0.56 2.83
C LYS A 53 11.54 -0.07 1.46
N ASP A 54 11.71 0.77 0.44
CA ASP A 54 11.77 0.40 -0.97
C ASP A 54 10.59 -0.47 -1.40
N VAL A 55 9.38 0.06 -1.22
CA VAL A 55 8.17 -0.60 -1.70
C VAL A 55 8.04 -0.36 -3.19
N ARG A 56 7.94 -1.43 -3.97
CA ARG A 56 7.73 -1.39 -5.41
C ARG A 56 6.54 -2.23 -5.79
N ILE A 57 5.61 -1.62 -6.52
CA ILE A 57 4.42 -2.28 -7.05
C ILE A 57 4.53 -2.26 -8.57
N LYS A 58 4.55 -3.45 -9.18
CA LYS A 58 4.63 -3.58 -10.64
C LYS A 58 3.36 -3.06 -11.32
N ASN A 59 3.52 -2.56 -12.54
CA ASN A 59 2.40 -2.33 -13.43
C ASN A 59 1.64 -3.61 -13.72
N PRO A 60 0.34 -3.53 -14.05
CA PRO A 60 -0.38 -4.66 -14.64
C PRO A 60 0.30 -5.18 -15.91
N SER A 61 0.14 -6.47 -16.20
CA SER A 61 0.83 -7.17 -17.30
C SER A 61 0.61 -6.58 -18.70
N ASP A 62 -0.50 -5.85 -18.90
CA ASP A 62 -0.84 -5.22 -20.18
C ASP A 62 -0.18 -3.84 -20.40
N PHE A 63 0.68 -3.43 -19.48
CA PHE A 63 1.42 -2.18 -19.49
C PHE A 63 2.92 -2.40 -19.56
N SER A 64 3.73 -1.34 -19.43
CA SER A 64 5.18 -1.46 -19.43
C SER A 64 5.68 -2.31 -18.25
N GLN A 65 6.92 -2.80 -18.35
CA GLN A 65 7.57 -3.55 -17.26
C GLN A 65 8.01 -2.67 -16.07
N ASN A 66 7.73 -1.36 -16.12
CA ASN A 66 8.04 -0.43 -15.06
C ASN A 66 7.19 -0.70 -13.81
N ASN A 67 7.53 -0.07 -12.70
CA ASN A 67 6.70 -0.09 -11.52
C ASN A 67 5.58 0.96 -11.66
N PHE A 68 4.38 0.60 -11.22
CA PHE A 68 3.28 1.54 -11.04
C PHE A 68 3.58 2.53 -9.91
N LEU A 69 4.17 2.01 -8.83
CA LEU A 69 4.53 2.80 -7.66
C LEU A 69 5.90 2.39 -7.15
N GLU A 70 6.74 3.38 -6.89
CA GLU A 70 7.98 3.24 -6.13
C GLU A 70 7.92 4.17 -4.93
N LEU A 71 8.21 3.65 -3.76
CA LEU A 71 8.12 4.37 -2.50
C LEU A 71 9.36 4.06 -1.67
N GLU A 72 10.19 5.07 -1.40
CA GLU A 72 11.43 4.89 -0.64
C GLU A 72 11.13 4.51 0.81
N ASN A 73 10.18 5.20 1.44
CA ASN A 73 9.87 4.99 2.86
C ASN A 73 8.38 5.11 3.16
N LEU A 74 7.81 4.03 3.71
CA LEU A 74 6.47 3.97 4.28
C LEU A 74 6.58 3.88 5.80
N SER A 75 6.14 4.92 6.49
CA SER A 75 6.04 4.93 7.95
C SER A 75 4.60 4.78 8.40
N ILE A 76 4.36 3.83 9.29
CA ILE A 76 3.04 3.57 9.86
C ILE A 76 3.15 3.64 11.38
N LYS A 77 2.22 4.35 12.02
CA LYS A 77 2.03 4.33 13.48
C LYS A 77 0.70 3.69 13.80
N ILE A 78 0.74 2.53 14.44
CA ILE A 78 -0.43 1.77 14.86
C ILE A 78 -0.76 2.14 16.30
N LYS A 79 -2.04 2.21 16.67
CA LYS A 79 -2.48 2.25 18.06
C LYS A 79 -2.45 0.82 18.63
N PRO A 80 -1.48 0.48 19.52
CA PRO A 80 -1.26 -0.90 19.95
C PRO A 80 -2.49 -1.56 20.59
N GLU A 81 -3.31 -0.79 21.29
CA GLU A 81 -4.54 -1.25 21.95
C GLU A 81 -5.64 -1.69 20.98
N THR A 82 -5.46 -1.43 19.67
CA THR A 82 -6.42 -1.84 18.63
C THR A 82 -6.00 -3.12 17.88
N LEU A 83 -4.78 -3.61 18.07
CA LEU A 83 -4.22 -4.75 17.31
C LEU A 83 -5.08 -6.02 17.40
N PHE A 84 -5.74 -6.24 18.56
CA PHE A 84 -6.59 -7.41 18.78
C PHE A 84 -8.06 -7.14 18.49
N LYS A 85 -8.45 -5.92 18.10
CA LYS A 85 -9.82 -5.57 17.72
C LYS A 85 -10.11 -5.94 16.28
N GLU A 86 -11.36 -5.95 15.87
CA GLU A 86 -11.76 -6.14 14.46
C GLU A 86 -11.30 -4.96 13.60
N THR A 87 -11.33 -3.74 14.14
CA THR A 87 -10.85 -2.52 13.50
C THR A 87 -9.54 -2.08 14.13
N ILE A 88 -8.49 -2.00 13.31
CA ILE A 88 -7.17 -1.50 13.69
C ILE A 88 -7.09 -0.01 13.35
N SER A 89 -6.68 0.80 14.32
CA SER A 89 -6.49 2.23 14.12
C SER A 89 -5.01 2.54 13.84
N LEU A 90 -4.78 3.19 12.70
CA LEU A 90 -3.50 3.72 12.28
C LEU A 90 -3.52 5.23 12.54
N GLU A 91 -2.70 5.67 13.48
CA GLU A 91 -2.59 7.09 13.84
C GLU A 91 -2.00 7.90 12.69
N ASN A 92 -0.94 7.36 12.07
CA ASN A 92 -0.26 8.00 10.95
C ASN A 92 0.13 6.95 9.90
N VAL A 93 -0.05 7.30 8.63
CA VAL A 93 0.49 6.58 7.47
C VAL A 93 1.15 7.61 6.56
N ASN A 94 2.48 7.56 6.44
CA ASN A 94 3.24 8.55 5.69
C ASN A 94 4.06 7.87 4.58
N PHE A 95 3.85 8.30 3.34
CA PHE A 95 4.62 7.95 2.17
C PHE A 95 5.64 9.06 1.90
N LYS A 96 6.92 8.72 1.76
CA LYS A 96 7.99 9.68 1.44
C LYS A 96 8.72 9.27 0.18
N ASN A 97 9.02 10.26 -0.68
CA ASN A 97 9.72 10.06 -1.93
C ASN A 97 9.00 8.98 -2.76
N THR A 98 7.83 9.35 -3.25
CA THR A 98 6.90 8.45 -3.94
C THR A 98 6.88 8.79 -5.42
N ASP A 99 7.29 7.86 -6.26
CA ASP A 99 7.15 7.95 -7.72
C ASP A 99 5.94 7.14 -8.17
N ILE A 100 5.04 7.79 -8.90
CA ILE A 100 3.78 7.21 -9.37
C ILE A 100 3.76 7.27 -10.89
N LEU A 101 3.62 6.12 -11.55
CA LEU A 101 3.49 6.03 -13.00
C LEU A 101 2.01 5.93 -13.39
N VAL A 102 1.54 6.92 -14.12
CA VAL A 102 0.25 6.85 -14.84
C VAL A 102 0.54 6.58 -16.30
N GLU A 103 0.17 5.40 -16.77
CA GLU A 103 0.49 4.93 -18.11
C GLU A 103 -0.77 4.64 -18.91
N LEU A 104 -0.79 5.18 -20.16
CA LEU A 104 -1.76 4.86 -21.19
C LEU A 104 -1.13 3.85 -22.15
N ASN A 105 -1.71 2.64 -22.24
CA ASN A 105 -1.22 1.59 -23.14
C ASN A 105 -1.71 1.79 -24.59
N ASP A 106 -1.28 0.90 -25.50
CA ASP A 106 -1.65 0.96 -26.92
C ASP A 106 -3.15 0.76 -27.19
N LYS A 107 -3.88 0.16 -26.24
CA LYS A 107 -5.35 -0.01 -26.27
C LYS A 107 -6.10 1.19 -25.66
N MET A 108 -5.40 2.27 -25.34
CA MET A 108 -5.97 3.47 -24.68
C MET A 108 -6.54 3.17 -23.27
N GLN A 109 -5.98 2.20 -22.57
CA GLN A 109 -6.35 1.87 -21.20
C GLN A 109 -5.35 2.48 -20.23
N ILE A 110 -5.82 2.94 -19.08
CA ILE A 110 -5.01 3.55 -18.02
C ILE A 110 -4.70 2.49 -16.96
N ASN A 111 -3.44 2.38 -16.55
CA ASN A 111 -2.97 1.39 -15.57
C ASN A 111 -3.69 1.50 -14.22
N ILE A 112 -3.99 2.71 -13.72
CA ILE A 112 -4.75 2.93 -12.48
C ILE A 112 -6.16 2.32 -12.58
N ALA A 113 -6.84 2.54 -13.70
CA ALA A 113 -8.18 1.99 -13.93
C ALA A 113 -8.16 0.46 -13.96
N GLU A 114 -7.14 -0.14 -14.60
CA GLU A 114 -6.97 -1.59 -14.63
C GLU A 114 -6.65 -2.15 -13.23
N LEU A 115 -5.80 -1.50 -12.43
CA LEU A 115 -5.56 -1.87 -11.04
C LEU A 115 -6.85 -1.82 -10.20
N SER A 116 -7.61 -0.74 -10.30
CA SER A 116 -8.89 -0.59 -9.60
C SER A 116 -9.88 -1.70 -9.98
N LYS A 117 -9.97 -2.03 -11.27
CA LYS A 117 -10.80 -3.13 -11.77
C LYS A 117 -10.36 -4.48 -11.19
N ARG A 118 -9.06 -4.75 -11.15
CA ARG A 118 -8.51 -6.01 -10.59
C ARG A 118 -8.83 -6.16 -9.12
N ILE A 119 -8.71 -5.11 -8.33
CA ILE A 119 -9.02 -5.11 -6.90
C ILE A 119 -10.51 -5.42 -6.67
N ASN A 120 -11.39 -4.77 -7.44
CA ASN A 120 -12.83 -4.89 -7.29
C ASN A 120 -13.42 -6.15 -7.94
N THR A 121 -12.65 -6.91 -8.73
CA THR A 121 -13.12 -8.16 -9.33
C THR A 121 -13.16 -9.27 -8.29
N PRO A 122 -14.30 -9.94 -8.08
CA PRO A 122 -14.41 -11.03 -7.12
C PRO A 122 -13.40 -12.14 -7.37
N ARG A 123 -12.83 -12.69 -6.32
CA ARG A 123 -11.91 -13.82 -6.38
C ARG A 123 -12.66 -15.09 -6.80
N ARG A 124 -12.22 -15.71 -7.88
CA ARG A 124 -12.93 -16.84 -8.52
C ARG A 124 -12.50 -18.20 -7.99
N THR A 125 -11.27 -18.35 -7.51
CA THR A 125 -10.75 -19.65 -7.06
C THR A 125 -11.01 -19.92 -5.58
N ALA A 126 -11.19 -21.21 -5.23
CA ALA A 126 -11.38 -21.62 -3.84
C ALA A 126 -10.16 -21.31 -2.95
N LEU A 127 -8.94 -21.37 -3.52
CA LEU A 127 -7.70 -21.01 -2.85
C LEU A 127 -7.65 -19.52 -2.53
N GLU A 128 -7.94 -18.65 -3.50
CA GLU A 128 -8.01 -17.19 -3.30
C GLU A 128 -9.07 -16.80 -2.26
N LYS A 129 -10.22 -17.50 -2.22
CA LYS A 129 -11.26 -17.30 -1.21
C LYS A 129 -10.77 -17.67 0.19
N LYS A 130 -10.02 -18.79 0.32
CA LYS A 130 -9.49 -19.26 1.61
C LYS A 130 -8.42 -18.31 2.15
N GLU A 131 -7.54 -17.79 1.29
CA GLU A 131 -6.52 -16.83 1.66
C GLU A 131 -7.12 -15.46 2.03
N SER A 132 -8.18 -15.02 1.33
CA SER A 132 -8.88 -13.77 1.65
C SER A 132 -9.68 -13.83 2.95
N SER A 133 -10.08 -15.02 3.40
CA SER A 133 -10.80 -15.17 4.68
C SER A 133 -9.94 -14.77 5.89
N ASN A 134 -8.63 -14.69 5.73
CA ASN A 134 -7.69 -14.21 6.76
C ASN A 134 -7.66 -12.67 6.90
N PHE A 135 -8.20 -11.92 5.91
CA PHE A 135 -8.29 -10.45 5.96
C PHE A 135 -9.67 -9.99 6.46
N LYS A 136 -10.03 -10.37 7.68
CA LYS A 136 -11.25 -9.86 8.32
C LYS A 136 -11.06 -8.50 9.00
N LYS A 137 -9.81 -8.01 9.09
CA LYS A 137 -9.51 -6.75 9.77
C LYS A 137 -9.92 -5.57 8.92
N LYS A 138 -10.53 -4.59 9.56
CA LYS A 138 -10.80 -3.25 9.02
C LYS A 138 -9.76 -2.27 9.55
N PHE A 139 -9.61 -1.15 8.87
CA PHE A 139 -8.64 -0.15 9.24
C PHE A 139 -9.28 1.24 9.25
N ILE A 140 -8.90 2.03 10.24
CA ILE A 140 -9.10 3.48 10.28
C ILE A 140 -7.72 4.11 10.16
N ILE A 141 -7.56 5.12 9.30
CA ILE A 141 -6.35 5.91 9.19
C ILE A 141 -6.69 7.33 9.59
N GLU A 142 -6.15 7.80 10.73
CA GLU A 142 -6.45 9.13 11.24
C GLU A 142 -5.76 10.20 10.39
N ASN A 143 -4.48 9.99 10.08
CA ASN A 143 -3.69 10.89 9.25
C ASN A 143 -2.95 10.10 8.16
N PHE A 144 -3.24 10.40 6.92
CA PHE A 144 -2.54 9.86 5.76
C PHE A 144 -1.82 11.00 5.03
N SER A 145 -0.56 10.81 4.66
CA SER A 145 0.18 11.78 3.87
C SER A 145 1.09 11.15 2.83
N ILE A 146 1.22 11.82 1.69
CA ILE A 146 2.26 11.55 0.69
C ILE A 146 3.10 12.83 0.58
N ILE A 147 4.37 12.71 0.90
CA ILE A 147 5.30 13.82 0.95
C ILE A 147 6.19 13.77 -0.29
N SER A 148 6.25 14.89 -1.02
CA SER A 148 7.06 15.07 -2.23
C SER A 148 6.79 14.00 -3.31
N PRO A 149 5.53 13.74 -3.71
CA PRO A 149 5.26 12.78 -4.77
C PRO A 149 5.67 13.31 -6.14
N THR A 150 6.18 12.38 -6.99
CA THR A 150 6.42 12.62 -8.41
C THR A 150 5.41 11.82 -9.22
N LEU A 151 4.81 12.43 -10.21
CA LEU A 151 3.92 11.81 -11.17
C LEU A 151 4.62 11.71 -12.53
N LEU A 152 4.80 10.50 -13.03
CA LEU A 152 5.23 10.24 -14.39
C LEU A 152 4.00 9.91 -15.25
N LEU A 153 3.70 10.76 -16.23
CA LEU A 153 2.69 10.47 -17.26
C LEU A 153 3.41 9.87 -18.46
N SER A 154 2.98 8.69 -18.91
CA SER A 154 3.60 7.96 -20.01
C SER A 154 2.58 7.39 -20.99
N SER A 155 2.86 7.52 -22.28
CA SER A 155 2.17 6.79 -23.35
C SER A 155 3.10 6.61 -24.53
N LYS A 156 3.40 5.35 -24.88
CA LYS A 156 4.20 5.06 -26.08
C LYS A 156 3.46 5.47 -27.36
N LYS A 157 2.16 5.18 -27.41
CA LYS A 157 1.32 5.49 -28.58
C LYS A 157 1.25 6.98 -28.90
N LEU A 158 1.21 7.82 -27.87
CA LEU A 158 1.14 9.28 -28.01
C LEU A 158 2.53 9.96 -27.92
N SER A 159 3.61 9.18 -27.75
CA SER A 159 4.97 9.69 -27.53
C SER A 159 5.06 10.67 -26.34
N ILE A 160 4.30 10.39 -25.27
CA ILE A 160 4.29 11.20 -24.05
C ILE A 160 5.17 10.53 -22.99
N SER A 161 6.05 11.35 -22.42
CA SER A 161 6.80 11.01 -21.19
C SER A 161 7.10 12.32 -20.46
N LYS A 162 6.32 12.60 -19.40
CA LYS A 162 6.43 13.86 -18.65
C LYS A 162 6.43 13.59 -17.15
N ASN A 163 7.31 14.27 -16.43
CA ASN A 163 7.41 14.20 -14.97
C ASN A 163 6.86 15.47 -14.34
N TYR A 164 6.04 15.31 -13.31
CA TYR A 164 5.49 16.40 -12.52
C TYR A 164 5.78 16.19 -11.05
N LYS A 165 6.26 17.21 -10.36
CA LYS A 165 6.29 17.23 -8.90
C LYS A 165 4.91 17.65 -8.41
N LEU A 166 4.27 16.81 -7.62
CA LEU A 166 2.98 17.11 -7.03
C LEU A 166 3.18 17.79 -5.66
N PRO A 167 2.21 18.61 -5.21
CA PRO A 167 2.16 19.05 -3.82
C PRO A 167 1.95 17.86 -2.89
N ASP A 168 2.30 18.04 -1.62
CA ASP A 168 2.01 17.06 -0.59
C ASP A 168 0.50 16.77 -0.51
N ILE A 169 0.15 15.50 -0.44
CA ILE A 169 -1.24 15.05 -0.33
C ILE A 169 -1.50 14.67 1.12
N GLN A 170 -2.54 15.24 1.71
CA GLN A 170 -2.97 14.91 3.06
C GLN A 170 -4.46 14.54 3.06
N ILE A 171 -4.79 13.43 3.72
CA ILE A 171 -6.16 12.95 3.89
C ILE A 171 -6.31 12.56 5.36
N VAL A 172 -7.39 12.98 6.00
CA VAL A 172 -7.65 12.66 7.40
C VAL A 172 -8.92 11.81 7.54
N ASN A 173 -8.98 11.04 8.62
CA ASN A 173 -10.16 10.29 9.03
C ASN A 173 -10.67 9.28 7.98
N ILE A 174 -9.75 8.59 7.27
CA ILE A 174 -10.12 7.53 6.33
C ILE A 174 -10.77 6.37 7.10
N GLY A 175 -11.99 5.99 6.70
CA GLY A 175 -12.73 4.88 7.27
C GLY A 175 -13.41 5.16 8.61
N VAL A 176 -13.37 6.39 9.14
CA VAL A 176 -14.03 6.73 10.40
C VAL A 176 -15.55 6.59 10.30
N LYS A 177 -16.15 7.10 9.21
CA LYS A 177 -17.60 7.04 8.97
C LYS A 177 -18.12 5.60 8.82
N GLU A 178 -17.31 4.73 8.24
CA GLU A 178 -17.62 3.32 7.97
C GLU A 178 -17.27 2.39 9.13
N ASN A 179 -16.78 2.93 10.25
CA ASN A 179 -16.24 2.15 11.37
C ASN A 179 -15.15 1.17 10.93
N GLY A 180 -14.28 1.64 10.04
CA GLY A 180 -13.19 0.91 9.43
C GLY A 180 -13.49 0.45 8.00
N LEU A 181 -12.49 0.59 7.12
CA LEU A 181 -12.51 0.11 5.74
C LEU A 181 -11.68 -1.18 5.61
N PRO A 182 -12.10 -2.13 4.77
CA PRO A 182 -11.25 -3.24 4.38
C PRO A 182 -10.06 -2.72 3.54
N PRO A 183 -8.95 -3.47 3.44
CA PRO A 183 -7.78 -3.07 2.66
C PRO A 183 -8.11 -2.67 1.21
N GLU A 184 -9.03 -3.39 0.58
CA GLU A 184 -9.52 -3.10 -0.78
C GLU A 184 -10.10 -1.68 -0.89
N GLY A 185 -10.90 -1.28 0.08
CA GLY A 185 -11.51 0.06 0.10
C GLY A 185 -10.48 1.18 0.26
N ILE A 186 -9.46 0.96 1.11
CA ILE A 186 -8.36 1.93 1.29
C ILE A 186 -7.57 2.10 -0.01
N VAL A 187 -7.19 0.97 -0.64
CA VAL A 187 -6.39 1.02 -1.88
C VAL A 187 -7.19 1.61 -3.03
N THR A 188 -8.47 1.26 -3.16
CA THR A 188 -9.35 1.86 -4.20
C THR A 188 -9.48 3.38 -4.00
N GLY A 189 -9.65 3.84 -2.76
CA GLY A 189 -9.67 5.27 -2.45
C GLY A 189 -8.35 5.98 -2.78
N PHE A 190 -7.21 5.35 -2.50
CA PHE A 190 -5.89 5.84 -2.90
C PHE A 190 -5.76 5.97 -4.42
N LEU A 191 -6.12 4.93 -5.18
CA LEU A 191 -6.05 4.94 -6.65
C LEU A 191 -6.97 6.01 -7.25
N ALA A 192 -8.18 6.19 -6.70
CA ALA A 192 -9.09 7.26 -7.13
C ALA A 192 -8.46 8.64 -6.91
N ARG A 193 -7.82 8.86 -5.76
CA ARG A 193 -7.15 10.14 -5.47
C ARG A 193 -5.99 10.42 -6.42
N ILE A 194 -5.18 9.42 -6.76
CA ILE A 194 -4.11 9.58 -7.74
C ILE A 194 -4.66 9.85 -9.14
N SER A 195 -5.78 9.21 -9.53
CA SER A 195 -6.46 9.50 -10.80
C SER A 195 -6.89 10.95 -10.87
N GLU A 196 -7.60 11.47 -9.84
CA GLU A 196 -8.03 12.87 -9.77
C GLU A 196 -6.84 13.84 -9.85
N GLU A 197 -5.75 13.56 -9.14
CA GLU A 197 -4.55 14.40 -9.22
C GLU A 197 -3.92 14.37 -10.63
N SER A 198 -3.88 13.21 -11.28
CA SER A 198 -3.29 13.07 -12.61
C SER A 198 -4.07 13.81 -13.71
N GLU A 199 -5.40 13.92 -13.59
CA GLU A 199 -6.26 14.63 -14.53
C GLU A 199 -5.94 16.13 -14.63
N LYS A 200 -5.33 16.71 -13.60
CA LYS A 200 -4.92 18.13 -13.60
C LYS A 200 -3.74 18.42 -14.54
N TYR A 201 -3.05 17.39 -15.01
CA TYR A 201 -1.82 17.46 -15.81
C TYR A 201 -1.99 16.85 -17.20
N THR A 202 -3.15 16.32 -17.53
CA THR A 202 -3.50 15.77 -18.85
C THR A 202 -4.31 16.76 -19.66
#